data_a1a3375f4a95f328382e1489a5e48a69
#
_entry.id   a1a3375f4a95f328382e1489a5e48a69
#
_cell.length_a   1.000
_cell.length_b   1.000
_cell.length_c   1.000
_cell.angle_alpha   90.00
_cell.angle_beta   90.00
_cell.angle_gamma   90.00
#
_symmetry.space_group_name_H-M   'P 1'
#
loop_
_entity.id
_entity.type
_entity.pdbx_description
1 polymer ?
#
loop_
_entity_poly.entity_id
_entity_poly.type
_entity_poly.pdbx_seq_one_letter_code
_entity_poly.pdbx_strand_id
1 'polypeptide(L)'
;MMMKNHENHSYIYAHRGATKYAAENTRLAFNKALKQKAEGIETDVQLTKDKVPIIYHDRLMEQLGYANKHICDFTFTQLEQLNFSSYCHSVYAEGPITLKEFINSYRNKSGLLIEIKHRAWEDTSSAQIKIRQCLDIIGKAQNNDVVISSFSIICLEYAHQLSTQIPLIYNFRDAHSFFDVKNILARYSFLNGVCLPIHTLDTSLMHFLRNANKLVLTYGDKTHRDINKALYFKVDMLITDDLETALKKRGE
;
A
#
# COMPACT_ATOMS: atom_id res chain seq x y z
N MET A 1 13.78 -13.16 0.28
CA MET A 1 13.03 -13.90 1.32
C MET A 1 12.54 -12.91 2.39
N MET A 2 11.71 -11.92 1.97
CA MET A 2 11.34 -10.76 2.81
C MET A 2 9.98 -10.87 3.52
N MET A 3 9.29 -12.01 3.53
CA MET A 3 7.89 -12.03 3.99
C MET A 3 7.48 -13.15 4.94
N LYS A 4 8.39 -13.92 5.47
CA LYS A 4 8.11 -14.64 6.72
C LYS A 4 9.05 -14.08 7.76
N ASN A 5 8.46 -13.55 8.81
CA ASN A 5 9.19 -12.96 9.93
C ASN A 5 10.04 -14.02 10.66
N HIS A 6 11.12 -14.48 10.00
CA HIS A 6 12.09 -15.40 10.61
C HIS A 6 12.96 -14.69 11.67
N GLU A 7 12.97 -13.35 11.66
CA GLU A 7 13.77 -12.53 12.58
C GLU A 7 12.97 -12.01 13.79
N ASN A 8 11.68 -12.35 13.88
CA ASN A 8 10.85 -12.01 15.05
C ASN A 8 10.64 -10.49 15.30
N HIS A 9 10.75 -9.65 14.25
CA HIS A 9 10.49 -8.21 14.30
C HIS A 9 9.57 -7.74 13.18
N SER A 10 8.89 -6.60 13.37
CA SER A 10 8.03 -5.99 12.35
C SER A 10 8.85 -5.24 11.30
N TYR A 11 8.57 -5.46 10.02
CA TYR A 11 9.09 -4.60 8.95
C TYR A 11 8.37 -3.25 8.95
N ILE A 12 9.12 -2.16 8.82
CA ILE A 12 8.58 -0.80 8.83
C ILE A 12 8.46 -0.29 7.40
N TYR A 13 7.22 -0.06 6.97
CA TYR A 13 6.88 0.44 5.65
C TYR A 13 6.44 1.90 5.71
N ALA A 14 7.06 2.73 4.87
CA ALA A 14 6.70 4.13 4.74
C ALA A 14 5.38 4.26 3.96
N HIS A 15 4.33 4.75 4.61
CA HIS A 15 3.01 5.00 4.02
C HIS A 15 3.10 6.15 3.02
N ARG A 16 3.03 5.83 1.72
CA ARG A 16 3.19 6.78 0.61
C ARG A 16 4.51 7.55 0.63
N GLY A 17 5.55 6.96 1.26
CA GLY A 17 6.84 7.61 1.49
C GLY A 17 6.96 8.31 2.84
N ALA A 18 7.97 9.18 2.99
CA ALA A 18 8.21 9.96 4.22
C ALA A 18 7.32 11.23 4.25
N THR A 19 6.03 11.05 4.47
CA THR A 19 4.98 12.08 4.34
C THR A 19 5.10 13.24 5.32
N LYS A 20 5.80 13.05 6.44
CA LYS A 20 6.17 14.17 7.35
C LYS A 20 7.09 15.22 6.70
N TYR A 21 7.78 14.87 5.63
CA TYR A 21 8.86 15.69 5.06
C TYR A 21 8.69 15.99 3.57
N ALA A 22 7.69 15.41 2.91
CA ALA A 22 7.43 15.61 1.50
C ALA A 22 5.97 15.25 1.19
N ALA A 23 5.45 15.74 0.06
CA ALA A 23 4.14 15.34 -0.44
C ALA A 23 4.09 13.83 -0.63
N GLU A 24 2.99 13.20 -0.23
CA GLU A 24 2.78 11.78 -0.39
C GLU A 24 2.89 11.33 -1.85
N ASN A 25 3.30 10.07 -2.06
CA ASN A 25 3.35 9.47 -3.39
C ASN A 25 4.21 10.25 -4.39
N THR A 26 5.27 10.93 -3.91
CA THR A 26 6.25 11.65 -4.72
C THR A 26 7.63 11.03 -4.66
N ARG A 27 8.48 11.33 -5.66
CA ARG A 27 9.88 10.85 -5.70
C ARG A 27 10.65 11.32 -4.47
N LEU A 28 10.41 12.56 -4.04
CA LEU A 28 11.04 13.12 -2.85
C LEU A 28 10.64 12.34 -1.59
N ALA A 29 9.36 12.02 -1.41
CA ALA A 29 8.87 11.25 -0.27
C ALA A 29 9.49 9.84 -0.24
N PHE A 30 9.53 9.16 -1.38
CA PHE A 30 10.10 7.81 -1.47
C PHE A 30 11.61 7.81 -1.22
N ASN A 31 12.35 8.75 -1.82
CA ASN A 31 13.79 8.88 -1.60
C ASN A 31 14.13 9.22 -0.14
N LYS A 32 13.32 10.07 0.52
CA LYS A 32 13.48 10.36 1.95
C LYS A 32 13.20 9.14 2.81
N ALA A 33 12.18 8.33 2.49
CA ALA A 33 11.90 7.09 3.18
C ALA A 33 13.09 6.12 3.12
N LEU A 34 13.68 5.94 1.94
CA LEU A 34 14.89 5.12 1.78
C LEU A 34 16.08 5.68 2.57
N LYS A 35 16.27 7.01 2.56
CA LYS A 35 17.34 7.66 3.34
C LYS A 35 17.15 7.44 4.84
N GLN A 36 15.90 7.39 5.31
CA GLN A 36 15.56 7.06 6.71
C GLN A 36 15.61 5.56 7.00
N LYS A 37 15.99 4.72 6.02
CA LYS A 37 16.11 3.26 6.14
C LYS A 37 14.76 2.55 6.34
N ALA A 38 13.70 3.05 5.73
CA ALA A 38 12.47 2.28 5.59
C ALA A 38 12.79 0.93 4.90
N GLU A 39 12.25 -0.15 5.43
CA GLU A 39 12.45 -1.49 4.85
C GLU A 39 11.53 -1.74 3.67
N GLY A 40 10.43 -0.98 3.61
CA GLY A 40 9.52 -0.99 2.49
C GLY A 40 8.86 0.36 2.25
N ILE A 41 8.25 0.47 1.09
CA ILE A 41 7.43 1.60 0.68
C ILE A 41 6.04 1.06 0.33
N GLU A 42 5.03 1.68 0.92
CA GLU A 42 3.65 1.48 0.52
C GLU A 42 3.23 2.59 -0.44
N THR A 43 2.38 2.27 -1.41
CA THR A 43 1.86 3.23 -2.40
C THR A 43 0.55 2.77 -3.02
N ASP A 44 -0.16 3.71 -3.67
CA ASP A 44 -1.50 3.54 -4.20
C ASP A 44 -1.54 3.66 -5.72
N VAL A 45 -2.24 2.76 -6.40
CA VAL A 45 -2.35 2.77 -7.87
C VAL A 45 -3.76 3.06 -8.32
N GLN A 46 -3.90 4.03 -9.23
CA GLN A 46 -5.12 4.34 -9.99
C GLN A 46 -4.82 4.41 -11.49
N LEU A 47 -5.86 4.40 -12.34
CA LEU A 47 -5.72 4.57 -13.78
C LEU A 47 -6.08 5.99 -14.22
N THR A 48 -5.31 6.53 -15.15
CA THR A 48 -5.66 7.70 -15.93
C THR A 48 -6.79 7.42 -16.92
N LYS A 49 -7.30 8.44 -17.60
CA LYS A 49 -8.30 8.32 -18.67
C LYS A 49 -7.83 7.41 -19.81
N ASP A 50 -6.57 7.52 -20.21
CA ASP A 50 -5.90 6.72 -21.22
C ASP A 50 -5.28 5.43 -20.67
N LYS A 51 -5.75 5.01 -19.48
CA LYS A 51 -5.43 3.72 -18.84
C LYS A 51 -3.97 3.52 -18.46
N VAL A 52 -3.23 4.59 -18.18
CA VAL A 52 -1.88 4.48 -17.62
C VAL A 52 -1.96 4.29 -16.11
N PRO A 53 -1.36 3.25 -15.52
CA PRO A 53 -1.29 3.08 -14.06
C PRO A 53 -0.34 4.11 -13.45
N ILE A 54 -0.87 4.98 -12.57
CA ILE A 54 -0.09 6.00 -11.87
C ILE A 54 -0.24 5.88 -10.36
N ILE A 55 0.69 6.47 -9.66
CA ILE A 55 0.74 6.52 -8.21
C ILE A 55 -0.07 7.73 -7.73
N TYR A 56 -1.22 7.47 -7.09
CA TYR A 56 -2.08 8.50 -6.52
C TYR A 56 -3.11 7.92 -5.54
N HIS A 57 -3.27 8.54 -4.37
CA HIS A 57 -4.16 8.01 -3.32
C HIS A 57 -5.59 8.52 -3.43
N ASP A 58 -5.78 9.84 -3.51
CA ASP A 58 -7.07 10.46 -3.23
C ASP A 58 -8.17 10.06 -4.22
N ARG A 59 -9.41 10.15 -3.74
CA ARG A 59 -10.59 9.97 -4.57
C ARG A 59 -10.74 11.11 -5.58
N LEU A 60 -10.53 12.33 -5.11
CA LEU A 60 -10.67 13.55 -5.87
C LEU A 60 -9.33 14.28 -5.94
N MET A 61 -9.16 15.13 -6.93
CA MET A 61 -7.93 15.90 -7.14
C MET A 61 -8.00 17.30 -6.51
N GLU A 62 -8.73 17.44 -5.41
CA GLU A 62 -8.95 18.73 -4.73
C GLU A 62 -7.64 19.33 -4.21
N GLN A 63 -6.74 18.52 -3.68
CA GLN A 63 -5.41 18.97 -3.24
C GLN A 63 -4.57 19.55 -4.39
N LEU A 64 -4.85 19.13 -5.62
CA LEU A 64 -4.20 19.65 -6.83
C LEU A 64 -4.96 20.81 -7.48
N GLY A 65 -6.02 21.32 -6.81
CA GLY A 65 -6.82 22.44 -7.29
C GLY A 65 -7.97 22.09 -8.26
N TYR A 66 -8.27 20.80 -8.42
CA TYR A 66 -9.33 20.32 -9.32
C TYR A 66 -10.53 19.77 -8.53
N ALA A 67 -11.45 20.65 -8.16
CA ALA A 67 -12.66 20.25 -7.43
C ALA A 67 -13.52 19.28 -8.26
N ASN A 68 -14.03 18.22 -7.59
CA ASN A 68 -14.91 17.20 -8.19
C ASN A 68 -14.32 16.48 -9.42
N LYS A 69 -12.98 16.43 -9.57
CA LYS A 69 -12.29 15.68 -10.62
C LYS A 69 -11.57 14.48 -10.05
N HIS A 70 -11.54 13.42 -10.84
CA HIS A 70 -10.82 12.19 -10.57
C HIS A 70 -9.58 12.07 -11.47
N ILE A 71 -8.60 11.27 -11.06
CA ILE A 71 -7.44 10.94 -11.91
C ILE A 71 -7.89 10.40 -13.28
N CYS A 72 -8.90 9.57 -13.32
CA CYS A 72 -9.43 8.98 -14.56
C CYS A 72 -10.16 9.97 -15.51
N ASP A 73 -10.32 11.23 -15.10
CA ASP A 73 -10.82 12.28 -15.98
C ASP A 73 -9.73 12.85 -16.90
N PHE A 74 -8.46 12.62 -16.57
CA PHE A 74 -7.29 13.18 -17.25
C PHE A 74 -6.45 12.10 -17.93
N THR A 75 -5.89 12.41 -19.11
CA THR A 75 -4.83 11.61 -19.72
C THR A 75 -3.53 11.80 -18.95
N PHE A 76 -2.59 10.87 -19.10
CA PHE A 76 -1.29 10.99 -18.45
C PHE A 76 -0.56 12.27 -18.89
N THR A 77 -0.60 12.62 -20.17
CA THR A 77 0.01 13.86 -20.70
C THR A 77 -0.58 15.13 -20.06
N GLN A 78 -1.89 15.14 -19.75
CA GLN A 78 -2.50 16.26 -19.03
C GLN A 78 -2.01 16.32 -17.57
N LEU A 79 -1.85 15.18 -16.92
CA LEU A 79 -1.35 15.10 -15.54
C LEU A 79 0.11 15.50 -15.42
N GLU A 80 0.95 15.24 -16.44
CA GLU A 80 2.37 15.67 -16.47
C GLU A 80 2.55 17.19 -16.37
N GLN A 81 1.53 17.98 -16.69
CA GLN A 81 1.55 19.44 -16.58
C GLN A 81 1.23 19.93 -15.15
N LEU A 82 0.85 19.03 -14.24
CA LEU A 82 0.44 19.38 -12.89
C LEU A 82 1.58 19.18 -11.88
N ASN A 83 1.56 20.02 -10.84
CA ASN A 83 2.46 19.85 -9.71
C ASN A 83 1.79 19.03 -8.61
N PHE A 84 2.18 17.77 -8.47
CA PHE A 84 1.69 16.82 -7.47
C PHE A 84 2.19 17.09 -6.05
N SER A 85 3.11 18.06 -5.87
CA SER A 85 3.57 18.53 -4.57
C SER A 85 3.05 19.92 -4.20
N SER A 86 2.09 20.49 -4.96
CA SER A 86 1.62 21.88 -4.81
C SER A 86 1.02 22.22 -3.45
N TYR A 87 0.44 21.23 -2.75
CA TYR A 87 -0.18 21.40 -1.43
C TYR A 87 0.80 21.29 -0.26
N CYS A 88 2.05 20.90 -0.53
CA CYS A 88 3.13 20.90 0.44
C CYS A 88 4.07 22.08 0.18
N HIS A 89 4.71 22.58 1.23
CA HIS A 89 5.77 23.61 1.09
C HIS A 89 7.04 23.01 0.46
N SER A 90 6.88 22.35 -0.70
CA SER A 90 8.01 21.81 -1.45
C SER A 90 8.64 22.88 -2.31
N VAL A 91 9.97 22.99 -2.26
CA VAL A 91 10.74 23.89 -3.14
C VAL A 91 10.73 23.42 -4.59
N TYR A 92 10.47 22.14 -4.81
CA TYR A 92 10.50 21.52 -6.13
C TYR A 92 9.10 21.05 -6.52
N ALA A 93 8.69 21.39 -7.75
CA ALA A 93 7.51 20.81 -8.36
C ALA A 93 7.80 19.34 -8.75
N GLU A 94 6.84 18.47 -8.48
CA GLU A 94 6.90 17.07 -8.89
C GLU A 94 5.71 16.70 -9.77
N GLY A 95 5.97 16.04 -10.89
CA GLY A 95 4.93 15.47 -11.74
C GLY A 95 4.45 14.11 -11.21
N PRO A 96 3.42 13.52 -11.86
CA PRO A 96 2.94 12.19 -11.54
C PRO A 96 4.04 11.14 -11.71
N ILE A 97 3.88 10.02 -11.01
CA ILE A 97 4.76 8.85 -11.14
C ILE A 97 3.92 7.71 -11.73
N THR A 98 4.39 7.08 -12.81
CA THR A 98 3.79 5.85 -13.29
C THR A 98 4.19 4.67 -12.40
N LEU A 99 3.33 3.63 -12.33
CA LEU A 99 3.69 2.39 -11.64
C LEU A 99 4.99 1.79 -12.21
N LYS A 100 5.18 1.86 -13.52
CA LYS A 100 6.40 1.37 -14.18
C LYS A 100 7.65 2.09 -13.69
N GLU A 101 7.59 3.41 -13.59
CA GLU A 101 8.69 4.22 -13.05
C GLU A 101 8.95 3.88 -11.58
N PHE A 102 7.89 3.74 -10.77
CA PHE A 102 7.99 3.38 -9.36
C PHE A 102 8.68 2.02 -9.18
N ILE A 103 8.24 0.98 -9.88
CA ILE A 103 8.85 -0.35 -9.84
C ILE A 103 10.33 -0.28 -10.23
N ASN A 104 10.64 0.36 -11.35
CA ASN A 104 12.02 0.46 -11.83
C ASN A 104 12.95 1.21 -10.85
N SER A 105 12.42 2.21 -10.16
CA SER A 105 13.20 3.07 -9.25
C SER A 105 13.44 2.46 -7.88
N TYR A 106 12.48 1.66 -7.36
CA TYR A 106 12.46 1.30 -5.94
C TYR A 106 12.52 -0.20 -5.64
N ARG A 107 12.14 -1.08 -6.58
CA ARG A 107 12.05 -2.53 -6.35
C ARG A 107 13.33 -3.18 -5.82
N ASN A 108 14.49 -2.76 -6.31
CA ASN A 108 15.78 -3.31 -5.87
C ASN A 108 16.36 -2.62 -4.63
N LYS A 109 15.62 -1.67 -4.04
CA LYS A 109 16.08 -0.86 -2.90
C LYS A 109 15.29 -1.12 -1.63
N SER A 110 14.05 -1.59 -1.74
CA SER A 110 13.14 -1.84 -0.61
C SER A 110 12.06 -2.84 -0.99
N GLY A 111 11.36 -3.40 0.00
CA GLY A 111 10.09 -4.07 -0.23
C GLY A 111 9.02 -3.10 -0.74
N LEU A 112 8.13 -3.55 -1.62
CA LEU A 112 7.07 -2.72 -2.17
C LEU A 112 5.70 -3.30 -1.81
N LEU A 113 4.84 -2.49 -1.22
CA LEU A 113 3.43 -2.78 -0.98
C LEU A 113 2.58 -1.88 -1.87
N ILE A 114 1.86 -2.47 -2.82
CA ILE A 114 1.10 -1.74 -3.83
C ILE A 114 -0.39 -1.95 -3.57
N GLU A 115 -1.07 -0.89 -3.09
CA GLU A 115 -2.51 -0.91 -2.98
C GLU A 115 -3.16 -0.63 -4.34
N ILE A 116 -3.92 -1.60 -4.85
CA ILE A 116 -4.76 -1.38 -6.04
C ILE A 116 -6.07 -0.75 -5.58
N LYS A 117 -6.26 0.55 -5.86
CA LYS A 117 -7.49 1.26 -5.57
C LYS A 117 -8.61 0.77 -6.49
N HIS A 118 -9.76 0.46 -5.89
CA HIS A 118 -11.00 0.21 -6.59
C HIS A 118 -12.07 1.17 -6.10
N ARG A 119 -12.64 1.93 -7.01
CA ARG A 119 -13.60 2.97 -6.70
C ARG A 119 -15.02 2.52 -7.06
N ALA A 120 -16.03 2.97 -6.32
CA ALA A 120 -17.41 2.55 -6.50
C ALA A 120 -18.00 2.90 -7.90
N TRP A 121 -17.39 3.85 -8.61
CA TRP A 121 -17.78 4.23 -9.97
C TRP A 121 -16.99 3.51 -11.08
N GLU A 122 -15.96 2.73 -10.71
CA GLU A 122 -15.22 1.93 -11.68
C GLU A 122 -16.04 0.69 -12.06
N ASP A 123 -16.22 0.51 -13.35
CA ASP A 123 -16.78 -0.73 -13.87
C ASP A 123 -15.79 -1.90 -13.75
N THR A 124 -16.31 -3.12 -13.84
CA THR A 124 -15.50 -4.33 -13.74
C THR A 124 -14.40 -4.39 -14.79
N SER A 125 -14.67 -3.88 -16.01
CA SER A 125 -13.69 -3.89 -17.11
C SER A 125 -12.50 -2.97 -16.79
N SER A 126 -12.74 -1.76 -16.28
CA SER A 126 -11.69 -0.85 -15.86
C SER A 126 -10.85 -1.42 -14.71
N ALA A 127 -11.49 -2.07 -13.74
CA ALA A 127 -10.79 -2.75 -12.65
C ALA A 127 -9.90 -3.89 -13.18
N GLN A 128 -10.39 -4.71 -14.11
CA GLN A 128 -9.64 -5.80 -14.72
C GLN A 128 -8.45 -5.30 -15.55
N ILE A 129 -8.63 -4.23 -16.33
CA ILE A 129 -7.54 -3.58 -17.08
C ILE A 129 -6.44 -3.12 -16.11
N LYS A 130 -6.81 -2.43 -15.02
CA LYS A 130 -5.86 -1.96 -14.00
C LYS A 130 -5.05 -3.10 -13.43
N ILE A 131 -5.71 -4.16 -12.99
CA ILE A 131 -5.04 -5.32 -12.37
C ILE A 131 -4.09 -5.98 -13.36
N ARG A 132 -4.53 -6.22 -14.60
CA ARG A 132 -3.69 -6.82 -15.64
C ARG A 132 -2.44 -5.98 -15.90
N GLN A 133 -2.60 -4.69 -16.09
CA GLN A 133 -1.47 -3.79 -16.31
C GLN A 133 -0.52 -3.73 -15.11
N CYS A 134 -1.06 -3.72 -13.88
CA CYS A 134 -0.23 -3.77 -12.68
C CYS A 134 0.61 -5.07 -12.65
N LEU A 135 -0.01 -6.22 -12.91
CA LEU A 135 0.67 -7.51 -12.92
C LEU A 135 1.72 -7.59 -14.05
N ASP A 136 1.41 -7.09 -15.24
CA ASP A 136 2.33 -7.04 -16.38
C ASP A 136 3.57 -6.17 -16.06
N ILE A 137 3.36 -5.02 -15.41
CA ILE A 137 4.45 -4.11 -15.00
C ILE A 137 5.29 -4.73 -13.87
N ILE A 138 4.65 -5.32 -12.87
CA ILE A 138 5.33 -5.98 -11.75
C ILE A 138 6.10 -7.21 -12.26
N GLY A 139 5.52 -7.96 -13.21
CA GLY A 139 6.11 -9.17 -13.73
C GLY A 139 6.25 -10.27 -12.65
N LYS A 140 7.28 -11.09 -12.77
CA LYS A 140 7.53 -12.16 -11.78
C LYS A 140 8.01 -11.55 -10.46
N ALA A 141 7.36 -11.94 -9.36
CA ALA A 141 7.85 -11.61 -8.02
C ALA A 141 9.20 -12.32 -7.77
N GLN A 142 10.17 -11.57 -7.27
CA GLN A 142 11.48 -12.07 -6.88
C GLN A 142 11.54 -12.05 -5.35
N ASN A 143 11.55 -13.25 -4.73
CA ASN A 143 11.65 -13.36 -3.26
C ASN A 143 10.58 -12.58 -2.47
N ASN A 144 9.37 -12.43 -3.01
CA ASN A 144 8.30 -11.61 -2.42
C ASN A 144 8.69 -10.14 -2.19
N ASP A 145 9.45 -9.58 -3.10
CA ASP A 145 9.87 -8.17 -3.09
C ASP A 145 8.71 -7.18 -3.33
N VAL A 146 7.61 -7.67 -3.91
CA VAL A 146 6.38 -6.92 -4.15
C VAL A 146 5.19 -7.66 -3.58
N VAL A 147 4.32 -6.93 -2.89
CA VAL A 147 3.03 -7.37 -2.36
C VAL A 147 1.93 -6.52 -2.96
N ILE A 148 0.81 -7.13 -3.31
CA ILE A 148 -0.39 -6.41 -3.73
C ILE A 148 -1.41 -6.43 -2.59
N SER A 149 -2.00 -5.26 -2.29
CA SER A 149 -3.12 -5.15 -1.39
C SER A 149 -4.31 -4.44 -2.04
N SER A 150 -5.50 -4.67 -1.52
CA SER A 150 -6.71 -3.94 -1.93
C SER A 150 -7.82 -4.07 -0.88
N PHE A 151 -8.68 -3.04 -0.79
CA PHE A 151 -9.97 -3.10 -0.09
C PHE A 151 -11.06 -3.79 -0.91
N SER A 152 -10.76 -4.19 -2.15
CA SER A 152 -11.69 -4.86 -3.05
C SER A 152 -11.28 -6.32 -3.22
N ILE A 153 -12.13 -7.22 -2.70
CA ILE A 153 -11.90 -8.65 -2.87
C ILE A 153 -11.97 -9.07 -4.34
N ILE A 154 -12.83 -8.42 -5.14
CA ILE A 154 -12.97 -8.68 -6.58
C ILE A 154 -11.65 -8.43 -7.31
N CYS A 155 -10.93 -7.36 -6.93
CA CYS A 155 -9.61 -7.08 -7.49
C CYS A 155 -8.60 -8.19 -7.15
N LEU A 156 -8.62 -8.67 -5.91
CA LEU A 156 -7.70 -9.71 -5.46
C LEU A 156 -8.02 -11.08 -6.06
N GLU A 157 -9.30 -11.42 -6.21
CA GLU A 157 -9.73 -12.64 -6.94
C GLU A 157 -9.23 -12.63 -8.39
N TYR A 158 -9.41 -11.51 -9.09
CA TYR A 158 -8.95 -11.39 -10.45
C TYR A 158 -7.42 -11.42 -10.56
N ALA A 159 -6.72 -10.77 -9.63
CA ALA A 159 -5.25 -10.85 -9.55
C ALA A 159 -4.78 -12.30 -9.32
N HIS A 160 -5.44 -13.05 -8.43
CA HIS A 160 -5.16 -14.45 -8.17
C HIS A 160 -5.35 -15.35 -9.41
N GLN A 161 -6.42 -15.10 -10.19
CA GLN A 161 -6.68 -15.84 -11.44
C GLN A 161 -5.59 -15.62 -12.49
N LEU A 162 -4.98 -14.44 -12.52
CA LEU A 162 -3.93 -14.09 -13.49
C LEU A 162 -2.52 -14.48 -13.02
N SER A 163 -2.25 -14.45 -11.71
CA SER A 163 -0.95 -14.77 -11.14
C SER A 163 -1.08 -15.29 -9.71
N THR A 164 -0.44 -16.41 -9.43
CA THR A 164 -0.38 -17.00 -8.08
C THR A 164 0.93 -16.71 -7.35
N GLN A 165 1.84 -15.96 -7.96
CA GLN A 165 3.20 -15.76 -7.44
C GLN A 165 3.37 -14.51 -6.57
N ILE A 166 2.48 -13.50 -6.74
CA ILE A 166 2.55 -12.25 -5.99
C ILE A 166 1.65 -12.39 -4.76
N PRO A 167 2.16 -12.17 -3.54
CA PRO A 167 1.34 -12.20 -2.34
C PRO A 167 0.20 -11.19 -2.39
N LEU A 168 -1.00 -11.64 -2.02
CA LEU A 168 -2.23 -10.88 -2.05
C LEU A 168 -2.75 -10.65 -0.63
N ILE A 169 -2.98 -9.39 -0.27
CA ILE A 169 -3.39 -8.94 1.06
C ILE A 169 -4.75 -8.23 0.96
N TYR A 170 -5.70 -8.66 1.77
CA TYR A 170 -6.99 -7.97 1.87
C TYR A 170 -6.96 -6.89 2.94
N ASN A 171 -7.31 -5.65 2.55
CA ASN A 171 -7.35 -4.50 3.46
C ASN A 171 -8.74 -4.40 4.10
N PHE A 172 -8.80 -4.39 5.42
CA PHE A 172 -10.02 -4.16 6.18
C PHE A 172 -10.19 -2.68 6.54
N ARG A 173 -11.43 -2.19 6.53
CA ARG A 173 -11.80 -0.85 7.02
C ARG A 173 -12.03 -0.87 8.53
N ASP A 174 -12.19 0.31 9.15
CA ASP A 174 -12.36 0.46 10.61
C ASP A 174 -13.54 -0.33 11.20
N ALA A 175 -14.62 -0.47 10.45
CA ALA A 175 -15.86 -1.10 10.90
C ALA A 175 -15.91 -2.63 10.65
N HIS A 176 -14.83 -3.35 10.86
CA HIS A 176 -14.84 -4.81 10.75
C HIS A 176 -14.76 -5.48 12.14
N SER A 177 -15.27 -6.69 12.23
CA SER A 177 -15.19 -7.55 13.41
C SER A 177 -14.18 -8.70 13.22
N PHE A 178 -13.82 -9.36 14.31
CA PHE A 178 -13.06 -10.63 14.24
C PHE A 178 -13.75 -11.66 13.33
N PHE A 179 -15.09 -11.71 13.36
CA PHE A 179 -15.87 -12.65 12.57
C PHE A 179 -15.75 -12.37 11.06
N ASP A 180 -15.70 -11.08 10.68
CA ASP A 180 -15.50 -10.69 9.28
C ASP A 180 -14.14 -11.15 8.77
N VAL A 181 -13.08 -11.00 9.56
CA VAL A 181 -11.72 -11.48 9.20
C VAL A 181 -11.74 -12.99 9.01
N LYS A 182 -12.35 -13.72 9.94
CA LYS A 182 -12.48 -15.18 9.86
C LYS A 182 -13.23 -15.63 8.60
N ASN A 183 -14.36 -14.99 8.31
CA ASN A 183 -15.18 -15.32 7.14
C ASN A 183 -14.45 -15.05 5.82
N ILE A 184 -13.78 -13.90 5.70
CA ILE A 184 -13.01 -13.55 4.49
C ILE A 184 -11.92 -14.58 4.27
N LEU A 185 -11.14 -14.93 5.29
CA LEU A 185 -10.04 -15.89 5.15
C LEU A 185 -10.52 -17.33 4.90
N ALA A 186 -11.68 -17.72 5.44
CA ALA A 186 -12.29 -19.01 5.14
C ALA A 186 -12.79 -19.10 3.70
N ARG A 187 -13.40 -18.01 3.19
CA ARG A 187 -13.96 -17.97 1.83
C ARG A 187 -12.86 -17.80 0.77
N TYR A 188 -11.82 -17.05 1.05
CA TYR A 188 -10.77 -16.68 0.10
C TYR A 188 -9.40 -17.19 0.57
N SER A 189 -9.24 -18.51 0.51
CA SER A 189 -8.04 -19.22 1.00
C SER A 189 -6.74 -18.80 0.30
N PHE A 190 -6.84 -18.26 -0.92
CA PHE A 190 -5.71 -17.75 -1.71
C PHE A 190 -5.05 -16.50 -1.10
N LEU A 191 -5.74 -15.78 -0.21
CA LEU A 191 -5.16 -14.60 0.44
C LEU A 191 -3.97 -15.00 1.31
N ASN A 192 -2.84 -14.34 1.10
CA ASN A 192 -1.62 -14.56 1.89
C ASN A 192 -1.69 -13.89 3.28
N GLY A 193 -2.54 -12.88 3.44
CA GLY A 193 -2.70 -12.17 4.69
C GLY A 193 -3.77 -11.09 4.65
N VAL A 194 -3.76 -10.28 5.69
CA VAL A 194 -4.70 -9.18 5.90
C VAL A 194 -3.95 -7.92 6.32
N CYS A 195 -4.48 -6.76 5.94
CA CYS A 195 -4.05 -5.46 6.43
C CYS A 195 -5.19 -4.84 7.27
N LEU A 196 -4.91 -4.57 8.53
CA LEU A 196 -5.90 -4.21 9.55
C LEU A 196 -5.63 -2.83 10.14
N PRO A 197 -6.67 -2.04 10.46
CA PRO A 197 -6.49 -0.85 11.29
C PRO A 197 -5.88 -1.23 12.64
N ILE A 198 -4.84 -0.52 13.04
CA ILE A 198 -4.03 -0.87 14.22
C ILE A 198 -4.85 -0.96 15.52
N HIS A 199 -5.90 -0.15 15.65
CA HIS A 199 -6.73 -0.14 16.84
C HIS A 199 -7.54 -1.44 17.02
N THR A 200 -7.79 -2.20 15.93
CA THR A 200 -8.56 -3.45 15.94
C THR A 200 -7.74 -4.67 16.35
N LEU A 201 -6.41 -4.56 16.40
CA LEU A 201 -5.55 -5.66 16.82
C LEU A 201 -5.81 -6.02 18.29
N ASP A 202 -6.01 -7.30 18.55
CA ASP A 202 -6.06 -7.89 19.89
C ASP A 202 -5.42 -9.29 19.92
N THR A 203 -5.24 -9.84 21.08
CA THR A 203 -4.59 -11.13 21.29
C THR A 203 -5.31 -12.27 20.57
N SER A 204 -6.64 -12.27 20.58
CA SER A 204 -7.46 -13.33 19.97
C SER A 204 -7.31 -13.34 18.45
N LEU A 205 -7.39 -12.15 17.85
CA LEU A 205 -7.22 -11.96 16.40
C LEU A 205 -5.80 -12.35 15.96
N MET A 206 -4.79 -11.89 16.68
CA MET A 206 -3.40 -12.23 16.37
C MET A 206 -3.13 -13.74 16.48
N HIS A 207 -3.63 -14.38 17.53
CA HIS A 207 -3.52 -15.83 17.68
C HIS A 207 -4.18 -16.59 16.53
N PHE A 208 -5.40 -16.19 16.14
CA PHE A 208 -6.11 -16.78 15.00
C PHE A 208 -5.29 -16.63 13.70
N LEU A 209 -4.80 -15.42 13.39
CA LEU A 209 -4.07 -15.15 12.16
C LEU A 209 -2.73 -15.90 12.09
N ARG A 210 -2.01 -15.99 13.22
CA ARG A 210 -0.76 -16.77 13.32
C ARG A 210 -1.01 -18.27 13.12
N ASN A 211 -2.04 -18.83 13.74
CA ASN A 211 -2.41 -20.24 13.57
C ASN A 211 -2.87 -20.55 12.13
N ALA A 212 -3.51 -19.59 11.46
CA ALA A 212 -3.86 -19.68 10.05
C ALA A 212 -2.67 -19.44 9.10
N ASN A 213 -1.46 -19.20 9.64
CA ASN A 213 -0.25 -18.88 8.87
C ASN A 213 -0.44 -17.72 7.87
N LYS A 214 -1.18 -16.68 8.29
CA LYS A 214 -1.47 -15.47 7.49
C LYS A 214 -0.55 -14.33 7.89
N LEU A 215 -0.10 -13.55 6.90
CA LEU A 215 0.60 -12.29 7.12
C LEU A 215 -0.34 -11.27 7.76
N VAL A 216 0.18 -10.54 8.73
CA VAL A 216 -0.55 -9.47 9.42
C VAL A 216 0.13 -8.14 9.14
N LEU A 217 -0.51 -7.33 8.33
CA LEU A 217 -0.13 -5.95 8.07
C LEU A 217 -1.04 -5.03 8.89
N THR A 218 -0.53 -3.86 9.25
CA THR A 218 -1.34 -2.87 9.97
C THR A 218 -1.03 -1.45 9.53
N TYR A 219 -2.04 -0.57 9.62
CA TYR A 219 -1.99 0.83 9.23
C TYR A 219 -2.79 1.71 10.20
N GLY A 220 -2.68 3.03 10.06
CA GLY A 220 -3.51 4.01 10.77
C GLY A 220 -3.01 4.30 12.18
N ASP A 221 -1.70 4.29 12.38
CA ASP A 221 -1.08 4.77 13.61
C ASP A 221 -1.25 6.29 13.72
N LYS A 222 -1.93 6.72 14.80
CA LYS A 222 -2.14 8.14 15.11
C LYS A 222 -1.29 8.60 16.28
N THR A 223 -0.78 7.65 17.05
CA THR A 223 -0.03 7.91 18.28
C THR A 223 1.15 6.96 18.43
N HIS A 224 2.14 7.36 19.24
CA HIS A 224 3.23 6.46 19.62
C HIS A 224 2.76 5.18 20.32
N ARG A 225 1.57 5.20 20.96
CA ARG A 225 0.96 4.01 21.57
C ARG A 225 0.52 3.01 20.51
N ASP A 226 0.05 3.50 19.36
CA ASP A 226 -0.35 2.63 18.25
C ASP A 226 0.87 1.92 17.67
N ILE A 227 1.96 2.65 17.44
CA ILE A 227 3.24 2.07 17.00
C ILE A 227 3.70 0.99 17.98
N ASN A 228 3.71 1.30 19.29
CA ASN A 228 4.08 0.31 20.32
C ASN A 228 3.16 -0.92 20.29
N LYS A 229 1.86 -0.75 20.04
CA LYS A 229 0.90 -1.86 19.92
C LYS A 229 1.25 -2.78 18.76
N ALA A 230 1.54 -2.23 17.56
CA ALA A 230 1.96 -3.01 16.41
C ALA A 230 3.25 -3.81 16.68
N LEU A 231 4.23 -3.15 17.27
CA LEU A 231 5.53 -3.78 17.63
C LEU A 231 5.36 -4.85 18.70
N TYR A 232 4.51 -4.63 19.72
CA TYR A 232 4.18 -5.62 20.75
C TYR A 232 3.57 -6.87 20.15
N PHE A 233 2.63 -6.74 19.21
CA PHE A 233 2.02 -7.87 18.50
C PHE A 233 2.92 -8.47 17.42
N LYS A 234 4.09 -7.89 17.16
CA LYS A 234 5.04 -8.34 16.15
C LYS A 234 4.35 -8.57 14.80
N VAL A 235 3.56 -7.57 14.36
CA VAL A 235 2.94 -7.63 13.03
C VAL A 235 4.02 -7.81 11.95
N ASP A 236 3.70 -8.43 10.83
CA ASP A 236 4.70 -8.66 9.79
C ASP A 236 5.13 -7.34 9.14
N MET A 237 4.18 -6.40 8.93
CA MET A 237 4.49 -5.06 8.41
C MET A 237 3.68 -4.00 9.15
N LEU A 238 4.35 -2.95 9.61
CA LEU A 238 3.75 -1.72 10.09
C LEU A 238 3.85 -0.67 8.99
N ILE A 239 2.71 -0.23 8.46
CA ILE A 239 2.59 0.85 7.48
C ILE A 239 2.35 2.13 8.28
N THR A 240 3.29 3.07 8.24
CA THR A 240 3.31 4.24 9.14
C THR A 240 3.63 5.54 8.44
N ASP A 241 2.99 6.63 8.91
CA ASP A 241 3.35 8.01 8.57
C ASP A 241 4.50 8.52 9.46
N ASP A 242 4.77 7.85 10.59
CA ASP A 242 5.84 8.21 11.53
C ASP A 242 7.01 7.22 11.49
N LEU A 243 7.67 7.20 10.34
CA LEU A 243 8.78 6.29 10.06
C LEU A 243 9.91 6.39 11.10
N GLU A 244 10.28 7.61 11.48
CA GLU A 244 11.36 7.85 12.43
C GLU A 244 11.08 7.25 13.81
N THR A 245 9.88 7.52 14.34
CA THR A 245 9.44 6.95 15.63
C THR A 245 9.33 5.44 15.57
N ALA A 246 8.79 4.89 14.48
CA ALA A 246 8.61 3.44 14.35
C ALA A 246 9.96 2.71 14.31
N LEU A 247 10.91 3.19 13.52
CA LEU A 247 12.26 2.62 13.44
C LEU A 247 13.00 2.71 14.77
N LYS A 248 12.93 3.86 15.46
CA LYS A 248 13.55 4.03 16.77
C LYS A 248 13.00 3.05 17.80
N LYS A 249 11.66 3.00 17.95
CA LYS A 249 10.99 2.11 18.92
C LYS A 249 11.19 0.63 18.65
N ARG A 250 11.35 0.24 17.38
CA ARG A 250 11.68 -1.14 17.03
C ARG A 250 13.10 -1.52 17.43
N GLY A 251 14.03 -0.57 17.46
CA GLY A 251 15.42 -0.79 17.86
C GLY A 251 15.64 -0.77 19.39
N GLU A 252 14.63 -0.34 20.15
CA GLU A 252 14.60 -0.40 21.63
C GLU A 252 14.13 -1.79 22.12
#